data_10b0a46c4a29db2e33724a561c329f1f
#
_entry.id   10b0a46c4a29db2e33724a561c329f1f
#
_cell.length_a   1.000
_cell.length_b   1.000
_cell.length_c   1.000
_cell.angle_alpha   90.00
_cell.angle_beta   90.00
_cell.angle_gamma   90.00
#
_symmetry.space_group_name_H-M   'P 1'
#
loop_
_entity.id
_entity.type
_entity.pdbx_description
1 polymer ?
#
loop_
_entity_poly.entity_id
_entity_poly.type
_entity_poly.pdbx_seq_one_letter_code
_entity_poly.pdbx_strand_id
1 'polypeptide(L)'
;MQDLFPDLEVVDTKGWHVADFSADNCNPQSARTAIEEKYWPITEITDRFNRQSVSYQLSKKDCLHRWLKYKEGFSASLVKMLLDDFGLKKGDIVADPFMGSGTTALVSILNGYNSIGFDILPMSQIAIKAKTLIYEYDLTELQRMLDEIALLDVPQGYSKKTPEISITKDGYPAMTARELAYYKEHFSKSAYSDEARTLLELCTLNSLERISYSAKDGQYLRWDWRCPKIIEASKAREETGRKPFVVKLDKGELPSLKQALSEELSFVIKDIKELQQNEKKSFDAKCNFIEGSALFELPKIEDDTISAVVSSPPYCNRYDYTRTYAMELAYLGITENGIRQLRQNLLSCTVENKPKTEQLKAFYSHIGREDAYNRTMEVIRNNSALQEINQALRQRNASGEINNKGVLKMVEGYFTELTFLFAELYRVCKPGAHVAFVNDNVRYAGEVIPVDYLTTNLAEQLGFKPIKIYTLRQQKGNSSQQMKKYGRVALRKSITIWQK
;
A
#
# COMPACT_ATOMS: atom_id res chain seq x y z
N MET A 1 -6.16 -31.77 3.32
CA MET A 1 -5.86 -30.39 3.81
C MET A 1 -7.00 -29.80 4.66
N GLN A 2 -8.02 -30.60 4.94
CA GLN A 2 -9.14 -30.25 5.83
C GLN A 2 -8.88 -30.49 7.31
N ASP A 3 -7.83 -31.25 7.63
CA ASP A 3 -7.61 -31.76 9.00
C ASP A 3 -6.67 -30.91 9.88
N LEU A 4 -6.24 -29.74 9.42
CA LEU A 4 -5.32 -28.89 10.18
C LEU A 4 -6.01 -27.79 11.02
N PHE A 5 -7.32 -27.60 10.87
CA PHE A 5 -8.08 -26.60 11.63
C PHE A 5 -9.56 -27.05 11.79
N PRO A 6 -9.85 -27.97 12.72
CA PRO A 6 -11.21 -28.50 12.89
C PRO A 6 -12.25 -27.50 13.44
N ASP A 7 -11.82 -26.36 14.00
CA ASP A 7 -12.67 -25.44 14.74
C ASP A 7 -12.96 -24.11 14.02
N LEU A 8 -12.84 -24.06 12.69
CA LEU A 8 -13.33 -22.92 11.93
C LEU A 8 -14.82 -23.10 11.65
N GLU A 9 -15.67 -22.78 12.61
CA GLU A 9 -17.05 -22.43 12.30
C GLU A 9 -17.02 -21.32 11.25
N VAL A 10 -17.69 -21.56 10.14
CA VAL A 10 -18.07 -20.52 9.17
C VAL A 10 -19.07 -19.64 9.92
N VAL A 11 -18.55 -18.65 10.64
CA VAL A 11 -19.40 -17.67 11.31
C VAL A 11 -20.18 -16.98 10.20
N ASP A 12 -21.48 -17.16 10.19
CA ASP A 12 -22.42 -16.36 9.42
C ASP A 12 -22.05 -14.89 9.65
N THR A 13 -21.97 -14.09 8.59
CA THR A 13 -21.56 -12.69 8.69
C THR A 13 -22.49 -11.87 9.60
N LYS A 14 -23.67 -12.35 9.92
CA LYS A 14 -24.52 -11.85 11.02
C LYS A 14 -23.90 -12.01 12.41
N GLY A 15 -22.99 -12.93 12.59
CA GLY A 15 -22.24 -13.15 13.83
C GLY A 15 -21.02 -12.27 14.03
N TRP A 16 -20.89 -11.19 13.30
CA TRP A 16 -19.90 -10.14 13.55
C TRP A 16 -20.31 -9.27 14.76
N HIS A 17 -20.86 -9.96 15.75
CA HIS A 17 -21.14 -9.29 16.98
C HIS A 17 -19.87 -8.61 17.47
N VAL A 18 -19.98 -7.36 17.79
CA VAL A 18 -19.16 -6.64 18.74
C VAL A 18 -19.31 -7.36 20.09
N ALA A 19 -19.13 -8.67 20.04
CA ALA A 19 -19.67 -9.61 21.00
C ALA A 19 -19.11 -9.44 22.41
N ASP A 20 -17.98 -8.84 22.57
CA ASP A 20 -17.36 -8.80 23.89
C ASP A 20 -17.28 -7.40 24.50
N PHE A 21 -18.01 -6.45 23.94
CA PHE A 21 -18.22 -5.18 24.62
C PHE A 21 -19.14 -5.30 25.83
N SER A 22 -19.86 -6.39 25.91
CA SER A 22 -21.06 -6.50 26.72
C SER A 22 -20.94 -7.37 27.95
N ALA A 23 -19.79 -7.90 28.31
CA ALA A 23 -19.76 -8.70 29.54
C ALA A 23 -20.22 -7.92 30.77
N ASP A 24 -20.13 -6.56 30.75
CA ASP A 24 -20.54 -5.75 31.91
C ASP A 24 -21.51 -4.59 31.60
N ASN A 25 -21.83 -4.30 30.34
CA ASN A 25 -22.82 -3.27 29.99
C ASN A 25 -23.56 -3.63 28.71
N CYS A 26 -24.62 -4.40 28.82
CA CYS A 26 -25.57 -4.64 27.73
C CYS A 26 -26.27 -3.34 27.34
N ASN A 27 -25.65 -2.54 26.48
CA ASN A 27 -26.38 -1.53 25.76
C ASN A 27 -26.70 -2.12 24.35
N PRO A 28 -27.96 -2.55 24.10
CA PRO A 28 -28.35 -3.15 22.80
C PRO A 28 -28.29 -2.16 21.63
N GLN A 29 -27.91 -0.92 21.87
CA GLN A 29 -27.78 0.15 20.88
C GLN A 29 -26.36 0.72 20.83
N SER A 30 -25.33 -0.13 20.70
CA SER A 30 -24.01 0.41 20.43
C SER A 30 -23.99 1.13 19.07
N ALA A 31 -23.27 2.21 18.97
CA ALA A 31 -23.15 2.97 17.71
C ALA A 31 -22.52 2.13 16.60
N ARG A 32 -21.63 1.19 16.93
CA ARG A 32 -21.07 0.21 16.00
C ARG A 32 -22.14 -0.74 15.46
N THR A 33 -23.01 -1.25 16.31
CA THR A 33 -24.16 -2.08 15.91
C THR A 33 -25.11 -1.29 15.02
N ALA A 34 -25.39 -0.04 15.34
CA ALA A 34 -26.27 0.82 14.55
C ALA A 34 -25.74 1.03 13.11
N ILE A 35 -24.44 1.27 12.93
CA ILE A 35 -23.88 1.39 11.56
C ILE A 35 -23.86 0.03 10.84
N GLU A 36 -23.68 -1.07 11.55
CA GLU A 36 -23.77 -2.42 10.96
C GLU A 36 -25.18 -2.71 10.46
N GLU A 37 -26.20 -2.49 11.28
CA GLU A 37 -27.61 -2.64 10.89
C GLU A 37 -27.98 -1.72 9.71
N LYS A 38 -27.47 -0.48 9.72
CA LYS A 38 -27.73 0.50 8.66
C LYS A 38 -27.18 0.07 7.31
N TYR A 39 -25.96 -0.47 7.25
CA TYR A 39 -25.29 -0.79 5.98
C TYR A 39 -25.41 -2.27 5.59
N TRP A 40 -25.93 -3.12 6.47
CA TRP A 40 -26.18 -4.52 6.13
C TRP A 40 -27.05 -4.72 4.89
N PRO A 41 -28.14 -3.96 4.66
CA PRO A 41 -29.00 -4.11 3.49
C PRO A 41 -28.29 -3.87 2.14
N ILE A 42 -27.22 -3.08 2.12
CA ILE A 42 -26.41 -2.82 0.92
C ILE A 42 -25.11 -3.64 0.89
N THR A 43 -24.93 -4.53 1.88
CA THR A 43 -23.77 -5.43 1.95
C THR A 43 -24.07 -6.73 1.20
N GLU A 44 -23.17 -7.10 0.30
CA GLU A 44 -23.29 -8.32 -0.51
C GLU A 44 -22.05 -9.19 -0.34
N ILE A 45 -22.25 -10.44 0.06
CA ILE A 45 -21.20 -11.45 0.00
C ILE A 45 -21.10 -11.89 -1.46
N THR A 46 -19.97 -11.61 -2.09
CA THR A 46 -19.82 -11.78 -3.52
C THR A 46 -18.74 -12.80 -3.86
N ASP A 47 -18.94 -13.52 -4.97
CA ASP A 47 -17.94 -14.34 -5.64
C ASP A 47 -17.34 -13.64 -6.89
N ARG A 48 -17.83 -12.43 -7.25
CA ARG A 48 -17.27 -11.61 -8.36
C ARG A 48 -15.80 -11.28 -8.14
N PHE A 49 -15.41 -11.13 -6.89
CA PHE A 49 -14.03 -10.85 -6.45
C PHE A 49 -13.58 -11.95 -5.50
N ASN A 50 -12.31 -12.24 -5.50
CA ASN A 50 -11.72 -13.20 -4.57
C ASN A 50 -10.48 -12.62 -3.92
N ARG A 51 -9.88 -13.35 -2.98
CA ARG A 51 -8.69 -12.88 -2.25
C ARG A 51 -7.50 -12.57 -3.17
N GLN A 52 -7.40 -13.24 -4.31
CA GLN A 52 -6.31 -13.00 -5.27
C GLN A 52 -6.53 -11.67 -6.01
N SER A 53 -7.77 -11.35 -6.40
CA SER A 53 -8.08 -10.10 -7.11
C SER A 53 -7.92 -8.85 -6.26
N VAL A 54 -8.22 -8.93 -4.94
CA VAL A 54 -8.02 -7.82 -3.98
C VAL A 54 -6.63 -7.81 -3.35
N SER A 55 -5.68 -8.54 -3.92
CA SER A 55 -4.28 -8.57 -3.52
C SER A 55 -3.40 -8.58 -4.76
N TYR A 56 -2.10 -8.34 -4.57
CA TYR A 56 -1.13 -8.33 -5.67
C TYR A 56 -0.88 -9.71 -6.33
N GLN A 57 -1.56 -10.77 -5.91
CA GLN A 57 -1.24 -12.13 -6.34
C GLN A 57 -1.44 -12.36 -7.84
N LEU A 58 -2.48 -11.79 -8.43
CA LEU A 58 -2.68 -11.83 -9.88
C LEU A 58 -1.69 -10.95 -10.60
N SER A 59 -1.36 -9.79 -10.05
CA SER A 59 -0.39 -8.84 -10.62
C SER A 59 1.00 -9.45 -10.88
N LYS A 60 1.37 -10.54 -10.19
CA LYS A 60 2.64 -11.26 -10.44
C LYS A 60 2.75 -11.85 -11.85
N LYS A 61 1.63 -12.08 -12.52
CA LYS A 61 1.55 -12.70 -13.84
C LYS A 61 1.11 -11.71 -14.93
N ASP A 62 0.50 -10.59 -14.53
CA ASP A 62 -0.04 -9.61 -15.44
C ASP A 62 1.07 -8.73 -16.01
N CYS A 63 1.08 -8.59 -17.32
CA CYS A 63 2.01 -7.72 -18.04
C CYS A 63 1.93 -6.28 -17.48
N LEU A 64 3.02 -5.54 -17.42
CA LEU A 64 3.19 -4.24 -16.79
C LEU A 64 3.03 -4.26 -15.25
N HIS A 65 2.03 -4.95 -14.71
CA HIS A 65 1.79 -4.96 -13.26
C HIS A 65 2.88 -5.73 -12.51
N ARG A 66 3.46 -6.75 -13.13
CA ARG A 66 4.56 -7.57 -12.58
C ARG A 66 5.93 -6.91 -12.56
N TRP A 67 6.10 -5.75 -13.22
CA TRP A 67 7.38 -5.03 -13.31
C TRP A 67 7.85 -4.43 -11.98
N LEU A 68 6.97 -4.31 -11.00
CA LEU A 68 7.33 -3.99 -9.62
C LEU A 68 6.54 -4.89 -8.66
N LYS A 69 7.25 -5.63 -7.81
CA LYS A 69 6.67 -6.42 -6.75
C LYS A 69 6.16 -5.53 -5.61
N TYR A 70 4.93 -5.04 -5.75
CA TYR A 70 4.27 -4.20 -4.76
C TYR A 70 3.16 -4.99 -4.07
N LYS A 71 3.37 -5.40 -2.81
CA LYS A 71 2.52 -6.40 -2.13
C LYS A 71 1.16 -5.87 -1.68
N GLU A 72 1.03 -4.58 -1.54
CA GLU A 72 -0.14 -3.89 -1.00
C GLU A 72 -1.13 -3.47 -2.10
N GLY A 73 -0.88 -3.88 -3.35
CA GLY A 73 -1.74 -3.61 -4.49
C GLY A 73 -2.89 -4.61 -4.64
N PHE A 74 -3.75 -4.32 -5.57
CA PHE A 74 -4.83 -5.16 -6.09
C PHE A 74 -4.64 -5.44 -7.58
N SER A 75 -5.46 -6.36 -8.15
CA SER A 75 -5.28 -6.76 -9.54
C SER A 75 -5.89 -5.79 -10.55
N ALA A 76 -5.34 -5.79 -11.76
CA ALA A 76 -5.89 -5.06 -12.91
C ALA A 76 -7.33 -5.48 -13.22
N SER A 77 -7.64 -6.76 -13.10
CA SER A 77 -8.99 -7.29 -13.35
C SER A 77 -10.04 -6.73 -12.40
N LEU A 78 -9.68 -6.49 -11.13
CA LEU A 78 -10.55 -5.85 -10.16
C LEU A 78 -10.87 -4.41 -10.58
N VAL A 79 -9.83 -3.63 -10.90
CA VAL A 79 -10.00 -2.24 -11.33
C VAL A 79 -10.87 -2.17 -12.58
N LYS A 80 -10.55 -2.98 -13.60
CA LYS A 80 -11.32 -3.00 -14.83
C LYS A 80 -12.80 -3.25 -14.58
N MET A 81 -13.12 -4.25 -13.77
CA MET A 81 -14.51 -4.60 -13.45
C MET A 81 -15.26 -3.45 -12.75
N LEU A 82 -14.58 -2.75 -11.82
CA LEU A 82 -15.17 -1.59 -11.14
C LEU A 82 -15.39 -0.42 -12.13
N LEU A 83 -14.42 -0.14 -13.02
CA LEU A 83 -14.56 0.92 -14.02
C LEU A 83 -15.65 0.61 -15.05
N ASP A 84 -15.80 -0.66 -15.45
CA ASP A 84 -16.88 -1.11 -16.33
C ASP A 84 -18.25 -0.89 -15.66
N ASP A 85 -18.38 -1.20 -14.36
CA ASP A 85 -19.61 -0.97 -13.57
C ASP A 85 -19.96 0.53 -13.42
N PHE A 86 -18.95 1.42 -13.45
CA PHE A 86 -19.16 2.87 -13.27
C PHE A 86 -19.62 3.60 -14.53
N GLY A 87 -19.60 2.93 -15.69
CA GLY A 87 -20.12 3.47 -16.94
C GLY A 87 -19.37 4.70 -17.47
N LEU A 88 -18.07 4.74 -17.29
CA LEU A 88 -17.19 5.84 -17.68
C LEU A 88 -17.13 6.02 -19.21
N LYS A 89 -16.84 7.24 -19.66
CA LYS A 89 -16.62 7.59 -21.06
C LYS A 89 -15.13 7.87 -21.31
N LYS A 90 -14.71 7.67 -22.56
CA LYS A 90 -13.35 8.06 -22.97
C LYS A 90 -13.07 9.52 -22.62
N GLY A 91 -11.89 9.76 -22.04
CA GLY A 91 -11.47 11.07 -21.56
C GLY A 91 -11.90 11.40 -20.13
N ASP A 92 -12.78 10.62 -19.51
CA ASP A 92 -13.07 10.75 -18.07
C ASP A 92 -11.80 10.58 -17.23
N ILE A 93 -11.80 11.19 -16.05
CA ILE A 93 -10.63 11.16 -15.13
C ILE A 93 -10.90 10.20 -13.98
N VAL A 94 -10.04 9.20 -13.86
CA VAL A 94 -10.04 8.24 -12.74
C VAL A 94 -8.93 8.60 -11.77
N ALA A 95 -9.27 8.74 -10.49
CA ALA A 95 -8.28 9.06 -9.47
C ALA A 95 -7.92 7.87 -8.57
N ASP A 96 -6.67 7.86 -8.10
CA ASP A 96 -6.18 6.97 -7.05
C ASP A 96 -5.36 7.77 -6.02
N PRO A 97 -5.93 8.09 -4.84
CA PRO A 97 -5.23 8.80 -3.77
C PRO A 97 -4.03 8.06 -3.16
N PHE A 98 -3.88 6.76 -3.42
CA PHE A 98 -2.81 5.90 -2.91
C PHE A 98 -2.28 5.00 -4.02
N MET A 99 -1.68 5.62 -5.04
CA MET A 99 -1.42 5.01 -6.34
C MET A 99 -0.50 3.78 -6.29
N GLY A 100 0.45 3.71 -5.36
CA GLY A 100 1.36 2.58 -5.20
C GLY A 100 2.09 2.23 -6.50
N SER A 101 1.91 1.01 -6.99
CA SER A 101 2.51 0.56 -8.26
C SER A 101 1.75 1.00 -9.52
N GLY A 102 0.64 1.76 -9.38
CA GLY A 102 -0.09 2.36 -10.48
C GLY A 102 -1.12 1.47 -11.17
N THR A 103 -1.67 0.49 -10.48
CA THR A 103 -2.64 -0.43 -11.10
C THR A 103 -3.87 0.30 -11.64
N THR A 104 -4.48 1.18 -10.83
CA THR A 104 -5.64 1.98 -11.25
C THR A 104 -5.31 2.87 -12.43
N ALA A 105 -4.16 3.55 -12.41
CA ALA A 105 -3.74 4.43 -13.49
C ALA A 105 -3.54 3.69 -14.81
N LEU A 106 -2.82 2.56 -14.77
CA LEU A 106 -2.55 1.77 -15.97
C LEU A 106 -3.82 1.21 -16.58
N VAL A 107 -4.72 0.64 -15.77
CA VAL A 107 -6.01 0.13 -16.25
C VAL A 107 -6.82 1.27 -16.86
N SER A 108 -6.81 2.45 -16.26
CA SER A 108 -7.53 3.62 -16.77
C SER A 108 -7.02 4.05 -18.15
N ILE A 109 -5.72 4.30 -18.30
CA ILE A 109 -5.17 4.77 -19.58
C ILE A 109 -5.25 3.72 -20.69
N LEU A 110 -5.13 2.42 -20.36
CA LEU A 110 -5.33 1.32 -21.31
C LEU A 110 -6.77 1.24 -21.83
N ASN A 111 -7.76 1.72 -21.06
CA ASN A 111 -9.17 1.79 -21.45
C ASN A 111 -9.60 3.17 -21.99
N GLY A 112 -8.65 4.11 -22.18
CA GLY A 112 -8.92 5.43 -22.74
C GLY A 112 -9.45 6.45 -21.72
N TYR A 113 -9.30 6.20 -20.42
CA TYR A 113 -9.61 7.13 -19.35
C TYR A 113 -8.33 7.83 -18.88
N ASN A 114 -8.37 9.15 -18.70
CA ASN A 114 -7.27 9.84 -18.04
C ASN A 114 -7.16 9.39 -16.59
N SER A 115 -5.97 9.46 -16.03
CA SER A 115 -5.75 9.13 -14.63
C SER A 115 -5.00 10.23 -13.90
N ILE A 116 -5.35 10.42 -12.63
CA ILE A 116 -4.61 11.22 -11.66
C ILE A 116 -4.37 10.40 -10.42
N GLY A 117 -3.15 10.43 -9.90
CA GLY A 117 -2.86 9.67 -8.69
C GLY A 117 -1.74 10.26 -7.87
N PHE A 118 -1.75 9.89 -6.59
CA PHE A 118 -0.88 10.45 -5.57
C PHE A 118 -0.11 9.34 -4.89
N ASP A 119 1.17 9.56 -4.68
CA ASP A 119 1.98 8.70 -3.81
C ASP A 119 3.19 9.47 -3.30
N ILE A 120 3.70 9.08 -2.14
CA ILE A 120 4.87 9.72 -1.51
C ILE A 120 6.13 8.85 -1.61
N LEU A 121 5.99 7.60 -2.04
CA LEU A 121 7.11 6.69 -2.16
C LEU A 121 7.82 6.89 -3.52
N PRO A 122 9.12 7.21 -3.56
CA PRO A 122 9.82 7.48 -4.81
C PRO A 122 9.75 6.33 -5.82
N MET A 123 9.70 5.08 -5.32
CA MET A 123 9.59 3.92 -6.19
C MET A 123 8.26 3.86 -6.96
N SER A 124 7.19 4.43 -6.41
CA SER A 124 5.90 4.54 -7.08
C SER A 124 6.01 5.41 -8.32
N GLN A 125 6.68 6.56 -8.23
CA GLN A 125 6.94 7.46 -9.36
C GLN A 125 7.72 6.76 -10.46
N ILE A 126 8.82 6.06 -10.10
CA ILE A 126 9.64 5.31 -11.06
C ILE A 126 8.80 4.23 -11.75
N ALA A 127 8.00 3.49 -10.99
CA ALA A 127 7.16 2.43 -11.53
C ALA A 127 6.12 2.95 -12.52
N ILE A 128 5.43 4.04 -12.18
CA ILE A 128 4.42 4.66 -13.05
C ILE A 128 5.08 5.20 -14.31
N LYS A 129 6.16 5.97 -14.17
CA LYS A 129 6.88 6.53 -15.31
C LYS A 129 7.33 5.43 -16.25
N ALA A 130 8.03 4.40 -15.75
CA ALA A 130 8.50 3.29 -16.59
C ALA A 130 7.35 2.56 -17.31
N LYS A 131 6.25 2.30 -16.65
CA LYS A 131 5.11 1.56 -17.22
C LYS A 131 4.31 2.38 -18.24
N THR A 132 4.26 3.70 -18.10
CA THR A 132 3.55 4.57 -19.05
C THR A 132 4.35 4.88 -20.30
N LEU A 133 5.65 4.61 -20.33
CA LEU A 133 6.56 4.82 -21.47
C LEU A 133 6.63 3.62 -22.42
N ILE A 134 5.75 2.63 -22.33
CA ILE A 134 5.87 1.36 -23.09
C ILE A 134 5.96 1.54 -24.61
N TYR A 135 5.35 2.58 -25.18
CA TYR A 135 5.38 2.87 -26.61
C TYR A 135 6.56 3.75 -27.03
N GLU A 136 7.32 4.27 -26.07
CA GLU A 136 8.47 5.17 -26.30
C GLU A 136 9.80 4.42 -26.24
N TYR A 137 9.81 3.19 -25.74
CA TYR A 137 11.04 2.40 -25.66
C TYR A 137 11.55 1.96 -27.04
N ASP A 138 12.84 2.23 -27.30
CA ASP A 138 13.58 1.62 -28.41
C ASP A 138 14.12 0.24 -28.00
N LEU A 139 13.55 -0.80 -28.59
CA LEU A 139 13.95 -2.19 -28.33
C LEU A 139 15.41 -2.46 -28.65
N THR A 140 15.98 -1.77 -29.64
CA THR A 140 17.39 -1.90 -30.02
C THR A 140 18.29 -1.32 -28.94
N GLU A 141 17.91 -0.17 -28.39
CA GLU A 141 18.62 0.45 -27.28
C GLU A 141 18.57 -0.43 -26.03
N LEU A 142 17.39 -0.97 -25.69
CA LEU A 142 17.23 -1.86 -24.55
C LEU A 142 18.03 -3.16 -24.71
N GLN A 143 18.07 -3.73 -25.91
CA GLN A 143 18.90 -4.92 -26.16
C GLN A 143 20.37 -4.61 -25.98
N ARG A 144 20.88 -3.48 -26.51
CA ARG A 144 22.25 -3.03 -26.32
C ARG A 144 22.59 -2.85 -24.84
N MET A 145 21.65 -2.27 -24.05
CA MET A 145 21.83 -2.12 -22.59
C MET A 145 21.91 -3.49 -21.90
N LEU A 146 21.08 -4.44 -22.29
CA LEU A 146 21.12 -5.81 -21.79
C LEU A 146 22.45 -6.50 -22.08
N ASP A 147 22.96 -6.36 -23.31
CA ASP A 147 24.23 -6.95 -23.74
C ASP A 147 25.41 -6.30 -22.96
N GLU A 148 25.34 -4.99 -22.72
CA GLU A 148 26.33 -4.29 -21.89
C GLU A 148 26.31 -4.79 -20.44
N ILE A 149 25.14 -4.95 -19.81
CA ILE A 149 25.01 -5.49 -18.46
C ILE A 149 25.65 -6.89 -18.37
N ALA A 150 25.45 -7.73 -19.37
CA ALA A 150 26.01 -9.07 -19.38
C ALA A 150 27.57 -9.09 -19.37
N LEU A 151 28.20 -8.04 -19.91
CA LEU A 151 29.65 -7.90 -20.01
C LEU A 151 30.24 -7.00 -18.91
N LEU A 152 29.41 -6.19 -18.22
CA LEU A 152 29.88 -5.17 -17.29
C LEU A 152 30.42 -5.81 -16.00
N ASP A 153 31.68 -5.55 -15.69
CA ASP A 153 32.31 -5.96 -14.44
C ASP A 153 32.72 -4.75 -13.62
N VAL A 154 32.66 -4.90 -12.30
CA VAL A 154 33.13 -3.85 -11.37
C VAL A 154 34.63 -3.72 -11.51
N PRO A 155 35.19 -2.52 -11.82
CA PRO A 155 36.62 -2.33 -11.96
C PRO A 155 37.39 -2.71 -10.70
N GLN A 156 38.60 -3.23 -10.87
CA GLN A 156 39.50 -3.50 -9.76
C GLN A 156 39.78 -2.20 -9.00
N GLY A 157 39.64 -2.24 -7.67
CA GLY A 157 39.83 -1.07 -6.81
C GLY A 157 38.58 -0.18 -6.61
N TYR A 158 37.45 -0.48 -7.27
CA TYR A 158 36.21 0.26 -6.99
C TYR A 158 35.70 -0.08 -5.56
N SER A 159 35.65 0.93 -4.70
CA SER A 159 35.38 0.76 -3.26
C SER A 159 34.03 1.28 -2.79
N LYS A 160 33.31 2.05 -3.63
CA LYS A 160 31.98 2.58 -3.25
C LYS A 160 30.98 1.44 -3.07
N LYS A 161 30.05 1.61 -2.15
CA LYS A 161 28.93 0.72 -1.89
C LYS A 161 27.61 1.46 -2.04
N THR A 162 26.54 0.73 -2.30
CA THR A 162 25.18 1.29 -2.28
C THR A 162 24.88 1.90 -0.92
N PRO A 163 24.10 3.01 -0.86
CA PRO A 163 23.70 3.62 0.40
C PRO A 163 22.96 2.63 1.31
N GLU A 164 23.20 2.74 2.59
CA GLU A 164 22.55 1.94 3.63
C GLU A 164 21.97 2.85 4.71
N ILE A 165 20.94 2.36 5.38
CA ILE A 165 20.37 2.93 6.60
C ILE A 165 20.41 1.85 7.70
N SER A 166 20.17 2.19 8.95
CA SER A 166 20.30 1.24 10.08
C SER A 166 19.58 -0.09 9.85
N ILE A 167 18.37 -0.06 9.29
CA ILE A 167 17.60 -1.27 9.03
C ILE A 167 18.19 -2.11 7.88
N THR A 168 18.84 -1.49 6.89
CA THR A 168 19.41 -2.18 5.71
C THR A 168 20.89 -2.45 5.81
N LYS A 169 21.52 -2.05 6.92
CA LYS A 169 22.96 -2.27 7.16
C LYS A 169 23.34 -3.73 6.91
N ASP A 170 24.41 -3.91 6.13
CA ASP A 170 24.94 -5.22 5.73
C ASP A 170 23.89 -6.15 5.07
N GLY A 171 22.87 -5.56 4.45
CA GLY A 171 21.75 -6.28 3.83
C GLY A 171 22.10 -6.98 2.53
N TYR A 172 23.24 -6.66 1.91
CA TYR A 172 23.76 -7.28 0.69
C TYR A 172 25.09 -7.98 0.92
N PRO A 173 25.44 -9.02 0.13
CA PRO A 173 26.82 -9.46 0.00
C PRO A 173 27.73 -8.28 -0.40
N ALA A 174 28.95 -8.25 0.10
CA ALA A 174 29.87 -7.11 -0.10
C ALA A 174 30.13 -6.81 -1.57
N MET A 175 30.19 -7.83 -2.45
CA MET A 175 30.34 -7.65 -3.89
C MET A 175 29.09 -7.03 -4.50
N THR A 176 27.91 -7.54 -4.16
CA THR A 176 26.63 -7.04 -4.64
C THR A 176 26.41 -5.56 -4.24
N ALA A 177 26.82 -5.16 -3.03
CA ALA A 177 26.73 -3.77 -2.62
C ALA A 177 27.64 -2.85 -3.47
N ARG A 178 28.78 -3.33 -3.95
CA ARG A 178 29.67 -2.62 -4.89
C ARG A 178 29.12 -2.61 -6.31
N GLU A 179 28.58 -3.73 -6.77
CA GLU A 179 27.90 -3.84 -8.07
C GLU A 179 26.76 -2.81 -8.18
N LEU A 180 25.88 -2.74 -7.18
CA LEU A 180 24.79 -1.77 -7.14
C LEU A 180 25.28 -0.32 -7.26
N ALA A 181 26.32 0.05 -6.52
CA ALA A 181 26.88 1.39 -6.59
C ALA A 181 27.53 1.68 -7.94
N TYR A 182 28.28 0.72 -8.47
CA TYR A 182 28.97 0.87 -9.75
C TYR A 182 27.99 0.96 -10.91
N TYR A 183 27.02 0.08 -10.99
CA TYR A 183 26.02 0.06 -12.07
C TYR A 183 25.19 1.35 -12.05
N LYS A 184 24.77 1.81 -10.88
CA LYS A 184 24.06 3.10 -10.76
C LYS A 184 24.90 4.27 -11.28
N GLU A 185 26.17 4.34 -10.90
CA GLU A 185 27.09 5.38 -11.35
C GLU A 185 27.37 5.26 -12.86
N HIS A 186 27.60 4.06 -13.37
CA HIS A 186 27.90 3.81 -14.77
C HIS A 186 26.74 4.23 -15.68
N PHE A 187 25.54 3.71 -15.43
CA PHE A 187 24.37 4.01 -16.25
C PHE A 187 23.84 5.44 -16.11
N SER A 188 24.07 6.10 -14.96
CA SER A 188 23.75 7.53 -14.81
C SER A 188 24.57 8.45 -15.72
N LYS A 189 25.77 8.02 -16.13
CA LYS A 189 26.70 8.74 -17.00
C LYS A 189 26.67 8.24 -18.47
N SER A 190 25.89 7.21 -18.73
CA SER A 190 25.79 6.58 -20.07
C SER A 190 25.01 7.45 -21.05
N ALA A 191 25.16 7.18 -22.35
CA ALA A 191 24.42 7.84 -23.42
C ALA A 191 23.04 7.24 -23.68
N TYR A 192 22.54 6.37 -22.81
CA TYR A 192 21.19 5.82 -22.90
C TYR A 192 20.11 6.89 -22.67
N SER A 193 18.96 6.72 -23.28
CA SER A 193 17.80 7.60 -23.09
C SER A 193 17.33 7.63 -21.64
N ASP A 194 16.62 8.68 -21.25
CA ASP A 194 16.02 8.79 -19.91
C ASP A 194 14.99 7.70 -19.67
N GLU A 195 14.29 7.28 -20.72
CA GLU A 195 13.35 6.18 -20.75
C GLU A 195 14.03 4.85 -20.40
N ALA A 196 15.10 4.52 -21.10
CA ALA A 196 15.87 3.29 -20.86
C ALA A 196 16.49 3.28 -19.46
N ARG A 197 17.04 4.42 -18.98
CA ARG A 197 17.55 4.52 -17.61
C ARG A 197 16.46 4.37 -16.55
N THR A 198 15.28 4.94 -16.79
CA THR A 198 14.13 4.79 -15.89
C THR A 198 13.68 3.32 -15.78
N LEU A 199 13.65 2.63 -16.92
CA LEU A 199 13.32 1.20 -16.96
C LEU A 199 14.36 0.36 -16.21
N LEU A 200 15.64 0.64 -16.42
CA LEU A 200 16.73 -0.05 -15.73
C LEU A 200 16.65 0.16 -14.21
N GLU A 201 16.32 1.37 -13.78
CA GLU A 201 16.16 1.66 -12.34
C GLU A 201 14.97 0.86 -11.77
N LEU A 202 13.86 0.75 -12.49
CA LEU A 202 12.72 -0.10 -12.08
C LEU A 202 13.12 -1.57 -11.98
N CYS A 203 13.83 -2.11 -12.99
CA CYS A 203 14.34 -3.49 -12.98
C CYS A 203 15.31 -3.73 -11.81
N THR A 204 16.15 -2.74 -11.52
CA THR A 204 17.03 -2.81 -10.34
C THR A 204 16.23 -2.86 -9.04
N LEU A 205 15.26 -1.97 -8.84
CA LEU A 205 14.39 -1.97 -7.66
C LEU A 205 13.68 -3.32 -7.47
N ASN A 206 13.18 -3.92 -8.55
CA ASN A 206 12.52 -5.22 -8.50
C ASN A 206 13.49 -6.38 -8.18
N SER A 207 14.79 -6.21 -8.46
CA SER A 207 15.84 -7.20 -8.21
C SER A 207 16.39 -7.17 -6.78
N LEU A 208 16.26 -6.05 -6.04
CA LEU A 208 16.93 -5.83 -4.76
C LEU A 208 16.62 -6.92 -3.72
N GLU A 209 15.36 -7.35 -3.61
CA GLU A 209 15.00 -8.43 -2.68
C GLU A 209 15.72 -9.74 -3.05
N ARG A 210 15.86 -10.06 -4.34
CA ARG A 210 16.49 -11.32 -4.81
C ARG A 210 17.96 -11.41 -4.45
N ILE A 211 18.70 -10.31 -4.62
CA ILE A 211 20.16 -10.23 -4.44
C ILE A 211 20.61 -9.90 -3.02
N SER A 212 19.67 -9.68 -2.10
CA SER A 212 19.93 -9.31 -0.71
C SER A 212 19.70 -10.45 0.25
N TYR A 213 20.21 -10.31 1.47
CA TYR A 213 19.87 -11.18 2.60
C TYR A 213 18.47 -10.94 3.17
N SER A 214 17.68 -10.05 2.58
CA SER A 214 16.35 -9.72 3.06
C SER A 214 15.24 -10.42 2.28
N ALA A 215 14.10 -10.64 2.94
CA ALA A 215 12.85 -11.01 2.31
C ALA A 215 11.70 -10.21 2.93
N LYS A 216 10.81 -9.70 2.09
CA LYS A 216 9.58 -9.04 2.54
C LYS A 216 8.60 -10.12 2.99
N ASP A 217 8.23 -10.11 4.27
CA ASP A 217 7.25 -11.04 4.83
C ASP A 217 6.22 -10.27 5.67
N GLY A 218 5.05 -10.08 5.10
CA GLY A 218 3.98 -9.32 5.75
C GLY A 218 4.45 -7.92 6.15
N GLN A 219 4.50 -7.65 7.45
CA GLN A 219 4.82 -6.32 8.01
C GLN A 219 6.30 -6.03 8.21
N TYR A 220 7.20 -6.97 7.90
CA TYR A 220 8.61 -6.86 8.25
C TYR A 220 9.54 -7.31 7.13
N LEU A 221 10.76 -6.74 7.10
CA LEU A 221 11.90 -7.36 6.44
C LEU A 221 12.38 -8.49 7.33
N ARG A 222 12.37 -9.72 6.83
CA ARG A 222 13.06 -10.85 7.43
C ARG A 222 14.45 -10.95 6.86
N TRP A 223 15.36 -11.49 7.64
CA TRP A 223 16.77 -11.58 7.30
C TRP A 223 17.19 -13.04 7.22
N ASP A 224 17.96 -13.33 6.21
CA ASP A 224 18.67 -14.60 6.07
C ASP A 224 19.68 -14.76 7.22
N TRP A 225 19.87 -15.98 7.69
CA TRP A 225 20.78 -16.29 8.79
C TRP A 225 22.23 -15.89 8.51
N ARG A 226 22.64 -15.76 7.24
CA ARG A 226 23.98 -15.35 6.81
C ARG A 226 24.20 -13.82 6.85
N CYS A 227 23.17 -13.05 7.08
CA CYS A 227 23.29 -11.60 7.13
C CYS A 227 24.25 -11.20 8.28
N PRO A 228 25.35 -10.44 8.01
CA PRO A 228 26.36 -10.12 9.01
C PRO A 228 25.78 -9.48 10.27
N LYS A 229 24.85 -8.53 10.13
CA LYS A 229 24.21 -7.88 11.28
C LYS A 229 23.42 -8.86 12.17
N ILE A 230 22.87 -9.94 11.61
CA ILE A 230 22.15 -10.95 12.40
C ILE A 230 23.14 -11.82 13.16
N ILE A 231 24.26 -12.16 12.52
CA ILE A 231 25.35 -12.92 13.16
C ILE A 231 25.93 -12.11 14.33
N GLU A 232 26.25 -10.83 14.10
CA GLU A 232 26.77 -9.91 15.14
C GLU A 232 25.77 -9.76 16.30
N ALA A 233 24.50 -9.51 16.00
CA ALA A 233 23.47 -9.38 17.01
C ALA A 233 23.23 -10.68 17.80
N SER A 234 23.36 -11.85 17.16
CA SER A 234 23.29 -13.15 17.85
C SER A 234 24.48 -13.36 18.80
N LYS A 235 25.69 -13.04 18.37
CA LYS A 235 26.90 -13.09 19.21
C LYS A 235 26.78 -12.17 20.43
N ALA A 236 26.39 -10.93 20.24
CA ALA A 236 26.20 -9.96 21.33
C ALA A 236 25.14 -10.43 22.36
N ARG A 237 24.12 -11.20 21.92
CA ARG A 237 23.17 -11.82 22.85
C ARG A 237 23.79 -12.95 23.67
N GLU A 238 24.57 -13.82 23.02
CA GLU A 238 25.27 -14.93 23.68
C GLU A 238 26.23 -14.39 24.72
N GLU A 239 27.01 -13.36 24.42
CA GLU A 239 27.91 -12.66 25.35
C GLU A 239 27.18 -12.09 26.58
N THR A 240 25.90 -11.74 26.45
CA THR A 240 25.05 -11.30 27.56
C THR A 240 24.25 -12.45 28.21
N GLY A 241 24.55 -13.71 27.93
CA GLY A 241 23.89 -14.90 28.49
C GLY A 241 22.46 -15.12 27.94
N ARG A 242 22.09 -14.47 26.85
CA ARG A 242 20.78 -14.64 26.17
C ARG A 242 20.90 -15.63 25.01
N LYS A 243 19.83 -16.37 24.74
CA LYS A 243 19.81 -17.28 23.59
C LYS A 243 19.96 -16.50 22.28
N PRO A 244 20.73 -17.02 21.29
CA PRO A 244 20.85 -16.40 19.96
C PRO A 244 19.50 -16.30 19.25
N PHE A 245 19.45 -15.49 18.21
CA PHE A 245 18.25 -15.42 17.37
C PHE A 245 18.04 -16.73 16.61
N VAL A 246 16.82 -17.24 16.63
CA VAL A 246 16.42 -18.35 15.77
C VAL A 246 15.96 -17.77 14.44
N VAL A 247 16.85 -17.74 13.45
CA VAL A 247 16.53 -17.28 12.09
C VAL A 247 16.14 -18.49 11.25
N LYS A 248 14.91 -18.47 10.71
CA LYS A 248 14.36 -19.55 9.88
C LYS A 248 14.51 -19.29 8.38
N LEU A 249 14.83 -18.06 8.00
CA LEU A 249 14.97 -17.70 6.59
C LEU A 249 16.32 -18.17 6.07
N ASP A 250 16.27 -19.02 5.08
CA ASP A 250 17.40 -19.40 4.24
C ASP A 250 16.99 -19.17 2.78
N LYS A 251 17.71 -18.30 2.09
CA LYS A 251 17.44 -17.96 0.69
C LYS A 251 18.24 -18.78 -0.32
N GLY A 252 19.01 -19.74 0.18
CA GLY A 252 19.93 -20.49 -0.67
C GLY A 252 21.01 -19.60 -1.29
N GLU A 253 21.49 -19.94 -2.47
CA GLU A 253 22.45 -19.14 -3.23
C GLU A 253 21.77 -17.83 -3.72
N LEU A 254 22.42 -16.71 -3.46
CA LEU A 254 21.95 -15.41 -3.93
C LEU A 254 22.57 -15.14 -5.33
N PRO A 255 21.75 -14.77 -6.34
CA PRO A 255 22.29 -14.42 -7.64
C PRO A 255 23.13 -13.12 -7.54
N SER A 256 24.07 -12.92 -8.47
CA SER A 256 24.74 -11.64 -8.65
C SER A 256 23.74 -10.58 -9.13
N LEU A 257 24.10 -9.30 -8.99
CA LEU A 257 23.29 -8.21 -9.57
C LEU A 257 23.20 -8.37 -11.09
N LYS A 258 24.33 -8.65 -11.75
CA LYS A 258 24.41 -8.90 -13.19
C LYS A 258 23.38 -9.93 -13.64
N GLN A 259 23.35 -11.09 -12.99
CA GLN A 259 22.42 -12.16 -13.34
C GLN A 259 20.96 -11.72 -13.10
N ALA A 260 20.65 -11.21 -11.91
CA ALA A 260 19.28 -10.83 -11.55
C ALA A 260 18.74 -9.72 -12.46
N LEU A 261 19.58 -8.73 -12.79
CA LEU A 261 19.20 -7.59 -13.62
C LEU A 261 19.05 -7.97 -15.09
N SER A 262 19.95 -8.84 -15.61
CA SER A 262 19.83 -9.36 -16.98
C SER A 262 18.55 -10.17 -17.18
N GLU A 263 18.20 -11.02 -16.22
CA GLU A 263 16.95 -11.79 -16.25
C GLU A 263 15.73 -10.86 -16.21
N GLU A 264 15.73 -9.89 -15.31
CA GLU A 264 14.62 -8.95 -15.14
C GLU A 264 14.42 -8.07 -16.38
N LEU A 265 15.50 -7.48 -16.89
CA LEU A 265 15.44 -6.63 -18.09
C LEU A 265 15.03 -7.43 -19.33
N SER A 266 15.57 -8.64 -19.52
CA SER A 266 15.15 -9.54 -20.63
C SER A 266 13.66 -9.83 -20.59
N PHE A 267 13.14 -10.05 -19.40
CA PHE A 267 11.74 -10.33 -19.16
C PHE A 267 10.85 -9.11 -19.49
N VAL A 268 11.28 -7.92 -19.07
CA VAL A 268 10.55 -6.67 -19.35
C VAL A 268 10.63 -6.29 -20.84
N ILE A 269 11.78 -6.48 -21.49
CA ILE A 269 11.94 -6.29 -22.97
C ILE A 269 10.94 -7.17 -23.73
N LYS A 270 10.77 -8.43 -23.32
CA LYS A 270 9.78 -9.31 -23.94
C LYS A 270 8.36 -8.76 -23.82
N ASP A 271 7.98 -8.27 -22.64
CA ASP A 271 6.69 -7.64 -22.42
C ASP A 271 6.48 -6.40 -23.30
N ILE A 272 7.49 -5.52 -23.39
CA ILE A 272 7.44 -4.32 -24.23
C ILE A 272 7.26 -4.71 -25.69
N LYS A 273 8.03 -5.70 -26.16
CA LYS A 273 7.92 -6.20 -27.54
C LYS A 273 6.52 -6.72 -27.86
N GLU A 274 5.93 -7.52 -26.97
CA GLU A 274 4.57 -8.04 -27.12
C GLU A 274 3.54 -6.91 -27.15
N LEU A 275 3.69 -5.89 -26.29
CA LEU A 275 2.77 -4.75 -26.22
C LEU A 275 2.89 -3.81 -27.43
N GLN A 276 4.12 -3.56 -27.91
CA GLN A 276 4.36 -2.70 -29.09
C GLN A 276 3.97 -3.37 -30.41
N GLN A 277 3.87 -4.69 -30.47
CA GLN A 277 3.35 -5.42 -31.62
C GLN A 277 1.84 -5.26 -31.82
N ASN A 278 1.10 -4.87 -30.78
CA ASN A 278 -0.30 -4.52 -30.92
C ASN A 278 -0.46 -3.24 -31.75
N GLU A 279 -1.60 -3.08 -32.42
CA GLU A 279 -1.86 -1.95 -33.34
C GLU A 279 -1.78 -0.56 -32.69
N LYS A 280 -1.90 -0.49 -31.38
CA LYS A 280 -1.76 0.78 -30.61
C LYS A 280 -0.30 1.21 -30.54
N LYS A 281 -0.04 2.43 -31.00
CA LYS A 281 1.30 3.07 -30.95
C LYS A 281 1.45 4.08 -29.80
N SER A 282 0.40 4.35 -29.04
CA SER A 282 0.39 5.29 -27.93
C SER A 282 -0.81 5.03 -27.02
N PHE A 283 -0.77 5.57 -25.83
CA PHE A 283 -1.97 5.67 -25.01
C PHE A 283 -2.88 6.79 -25.53
N ASP A 284 -4.18 6.52 -25.62
CA ASP A 284 -5.20 7.53 -25.97
C ASP A 284 -5.49 8.49 -24.78
N ALA A 285 -4.93 8.21 -23.61
CA ALA A 285 -5.20 8.89 -22.36
C ALA A 285 -3.91 9.17 -21.59
N LYS A 286 -3.95 10.16 -20.68
CA LYS A 286 -2.80 10.62 -19.91
C LYS A 286 -2.85 10.12 -18.46
N CYS A 287 -1.68 9.81 -17.92
CA CYS A 287 -1.49 9.56 -16.50
C CYS A 287 -0.80 10.78 -15.86
N ASN A 288 -1.43 11.41 -14.90
CA ASN A 288 -0.85 12.48 -14.10
C ASN A 288 -0.47 11.91 -12.72
N PHE A 289 0.82 11.72 -12.48
CA PHE A 289 1.35 11.35 -11.16
C PHE A 289 1.71 12.61 -10.38
N ILE A 290 1.20 12.72 -9.16
CA ILE A 290 1.52 13.80 -8.24
C ILE A 290 2.29 13.21 -7.06
N GLU A 291 3.56 13.59 -6.94
CA GLU A 291 4.38 13.22 -5.79
C GLU A 291 3.92 14.00 -4.56
N GLY A 292 3.46 13.28 -3.55
CA GLY A 292 3.01 13.89 -2.30
C GLY A 292 1.88 13.11 -1.63
N SER A 293 1.56 13.56 -0.43
CA SER A 293 0.43 13.01 0.32
C SER A 293 -0.89 13.54 -0.22
N ALA A 294 -1.81 12.65 -0.56
CA ALA A 294 -3.15 13.04 -1.00
C ALA A 294 -3.87 13.98 -0.02
N LEU A 295 -3.51 13.94 1.27
CA LEU A 295 -4.05 14.87 2.28
C LEU A 295 -3.76 16.34 1.97
N PHE A 296 -2.63 16.63 1.30
CA PHE A 296 -2.17 17.98 1.01
C PHE A 296 -2.17 18.31 -0.49
N GLU A 297 -2.28 17.29 -1.35
CA GLU A 297 -2.29 17.47 -2.79
C GLU A 297 -3.71 17.51 -3.39
N LEU A 298 -4.65 16.67 -2.89
CA LEU A 298 -6.06 16.72 -3.32
C LEU A 298 -6.71 18.11 -3.14
N PRO A 299 -6.46 18.85 -2.05
CA PRO A 299 -7.00 20.19 -1.89
C PRO A 299 -6.62 21.20 -2.98
N LYS A 300 -5.59 20.91 -3.78
CA LYS A 300 -5.11 21.73 -4.91
C LYS A 300 -5.81 21.39 -6.23
N ILE A 301 -6.54 20.29 -6.28
CA ILE A 301 -7.31 19.88 -7.47
C ILE A 301 -8.60 20.68 -7.54
N GLU A 302 -9.01 21.05 -8.75
CA GLU A 302 -10.25 21.78 -9.00
C GLU A 302 -11.49 20.94 -8.66
N ASP A 303 -12.56 21.64 -8.28
CA ASP A 303 -13.87 21.04 -7.99
C ASP A 303 -14.41 20.31 -9.24
N ASP A 304 -15.19 19.25 -9.01
CA ASP A 304 -15.92 18.53 -10.06
C ASP A 304 -15.06 18.07 -11.25
N THR A 305 -13.80 17.69 -10.98
CA THR A 305 -12.83 17.24 -11.99
C THR A 305 -12.85 15.73 -12.20
N ILE A 306 -12.98 14.96 -11.11
CA ILE A 306 -12.79 13.51 -11.07
C ILE A 306 -14.11 12.79 -11.38
N SER A 307 -14.07 11.86 -12.35
CA SER A 307 -15.25 11.09 -12.79
C SER A 307 -15.42 9.78 -12.02
N ALA A 308 -14.34 9.21 -11.49
CA ALA A 308 -14.36 8.03 -10.62
C ALA A 308 -13.10 7.92 -9.75
N VAL A 309 -13.21 7.19 -8.65
CA VAL A 309 -12.07 6.85 -7.76
C VAL A 309 -12.04 5.34 -7.55
N VAL A 310 -10.88 4.72 -7.73
CA VAL A 310 -10.63 3.34 -7.31
C VAL A 310 -9.31 3.29 -6.57
N SER A 311 -9.34 2.93 -5.29
CA SER A 311 -8.16 2.99 -4.44
C SER A 311 -8.18 1.95 -3.32
N SER A 312 -7.01 1.71 -2.75
CA SER A 312 -6.82 0.94 -1.53
C SER A 312 -5.91 1.74 -0.60
N PRO A 313 -6.46 2.42 0.41
CA PRO A 313 -5.63 3.18 1.35
C PRO A 313 -4.71 2.24 2.13
N PRO A 314 -3.60 2.73 2.68
CA PRO A 314 -2.87 2.00 3.70
C PRO A 314 -3.83 1.53 4.79
N TYR A 315 -3.77 0.25 5.18
CA TYR A 315 -4.72 -0.30 6.14
C TYR A 315 -4.35 0.06 7.58
N CYS A 316 -5.36 0.18 8.44
CA CYS A 316 -5.19 0.45 9.87
C CYS A 316 -4.64 -0.79 10.63
N ASN A 317 -3.55 -1.41 10.14
CA ASN A 317 -3.04 -2.69 10.59
C ASN A 317 -1.60 -2.65 11.11
N ARG A 318 -1.06 -1.47 11.38
CA ARG A 318 0.33 -1.20 11.83
C ARG A 318 1.39 -1.53 10.77
N TYR A 319 1.02 -1.53 9.49
CA TYR A 319 1.95 -1.77 8.40
C TYR A 319 2.85 -0.55 8.17
N ASP A 320 4.15 -0.76 8.25
CA ASP A 320 5.14 0.31 7.99
C ASP A 320 5.77 0.12 6.61
N TYR A 321 5.29 0.87 5.64
CA TYR A 321 5.80 0.87 4.27
C TYR A 321 7.28 1.22 4.20
N THR A 322 7.74 2.15 5.05
CA THR A 322 9.14 2.55 5.07
C THR A 322 10.08 1.45 5.56
N ARG A 323 9.59 0.51 6.37
CA ARG A 323 10.34 -0.69 6.76
C ARG A 323 10.31 -1.76 5.69
N THR A 324 9.15 -1.99 5.11
CA THR A 324 8.99 -3.04 4.08
C THR A 324 9.80 -2.72 2.84
N TYR A 325 9.85 -1.45 2.44
CA TYR A 325 10.56 -0.96 1.27
C TYR A 325 11.89 -0.27 1.62
N ALA A 326 12.48 -0.59 2.79
CA ALA A 326 13.71 0.05 3.25
C ALA A 326 14.90 -0.19 2.32
N MET A 327 14.98 -1.35 1.65
CA MET A 327 16.05 -1.66 0.69
C MET A 327 15.96 -0.74 -0.53
N GLU A 328 14.76 -0.58 -1.08
CA GLU A 328 14.49 0.31 -2.20
C GLU A 328 14.73 1.77 -1.85
N LEU A 329 14.23 2.22 -0.71
CA LEU A 329 14.40 3.59 -0.24
C LEU A 329 15.89 3.92 -0.01
N ALA A 330 16.64 3.02 0.62
CA ALA A 330 18.07 3.20 0.83
C ALA A 330 18.83 3.24 -0.51
N TYR A 331 18.54 2.32 -1.45
CA TYR A 331 19.12 2.31 -2.80
C TYR A 331 18.86 3.64 -3.54
N LEU A 332 17.65 4.21 -3.40
CA LEU A 332 17.29 5.51 -3.95
C LEU A 332 17.95 6.69 -3.23
N GLY A 333 18.70 6.45 -2.14
CA GLY A 333 19.44 7.48 -1.41
C GLY A 333 18.66 8.15 -0.28
N ILE A 334 17.50 7.59 0.11
CA ILE A 334 16.73 8.12 1.24
C ILE A 334 17.48 7.80 2.55
N THR A 335 17.84 8.85 3.27
CA THR A 335 18.57 8.76 4.55
C THR A 335 17.66 8.34 5.71
N GLU A 336 18.26 8.04 6.88
CA GLU A 336 17.49 7.78 8.12
C GLU A 336 16.48 8.90 8.44
N ASN A 337 16.87 10.15 8.24
CA ASN A 337 15.98 11.28 8.48
C ASN A 337 14.85 11.32 7.42
N GLY A 338 15.18 11.06 6.16
CA GLY A 338 14.20 10.94 5.07
C GLY A 338 13.17 9.85 5.35
N ILE A 339 13.60 8.68 5.84
CA ILE A 339 12.69 7.59 6.26
C ILE A 339 11.73 8.05 7.35
N ARG A 340 12.24 8.79 8.36
CA ARG A 340 11.38 9.32 9.43
C ARG A 340 10.37 10.33 8.91
N GLN A 341 10.77 11.21 7.99
CA GLN A 341 9.89 12.19 7.36
C GLN A 341 8.83 11.51 6.48
N LEU A 342 9.23 10.58 5.61
CA LEU A 342 8.31 9.79 4.79
C LEU A 342 7.25 9.10 5.65
N ARG A 343 7.67 8.44 6.75
CA ARG A 343 6.75 7.78 7.66
C ARG A 343 5.72 8.74 8.26
N GLN A 344 6.10 9.96 8.58
CA GLN A 344 5.16 10.95 9.11
C GLN A 344 4.21 11.50 8.04
N ASN A 345 4.62 11.52 6.76
CA ASN A 345 3.81 12.00 5.64
C ASN A 345 2.83 10.94 5.11
N LEU A 346 3.10 9.65 5.35
CA LEU A 346 2.16 8.56 5.06
C LEU A 346 0.88 8.72 5.87
N LEU A 347 -0.23 8.18 5.37
CA LEU A 347 -1.46 8.00 6.16
C LEU A 347 -1.13 7.29 7.49
N SER A 348 -1.79 7.68 8.57
CA SER A 348 -1.53 7.13 9.91
C SER A 348 -1.94 5.66 10.03
N CYS A 349 -1.13 4.77 9.48
CA CYS A 349 -1.32 3.32 9.50
C CYS A 349 -0.32 2.58 10.41
N THR A 350 0.64 3.28 11.01
CA THR A 350 1.67 2.71 11.92
C THR A 350 1.63 3.39 13.29
N VAL A 351 2.02 2.65 14.32
CA VAL A 351 2.06 3.13 15.72
C VAL A 351 3.07 4.25 15.96
N GLU A 352 3.94 4.53 14.99
CA GLU A 352 4.98 5.54 15.04
C GLU A 352 4.53 6.88 14.42
N ASN A 353 3.34 6.92 13.79
CA ASN A 353 2.77 8.15 13.29
C ASN A 353 2.36 9.09 14.43
N LYS A 354 2.61 10.38 14.20
CA LYS A 354 2.14 11.47 15.07
C LYS A 354 0.81 11.99 14.52
N PRO A 355 -0.09 12.47 15.39
CA PRO A 355 -1.32 13.14 14.93
C PRO A 355 -0.98 14.31 13.99
N LYS A 356 -1.72 14.44 12.89
CA LYS A 356 -1.55 15.52 11.89
C LYS A 356 -2.59 16.64 12.02
N THR A 357 -3.40 16.61 13.06
CA THR A 357 -4.53 17.55 13.24
C THR A 357 -4.08 19.02 13.18
N GLU A 358 -2.99 19.37 13.87
CA GLU A 358 -2.44 20.73 13.85
C GLU A 358 -1.84 21.09 12.49
N GLN A 359 -1.18 20.14 11.83
CA GLN A 359 -0.64 20.32 10.50
C GLN A 359 -1.76 20.53 9.47
N LEU A 360 -2.83 19.75 9.54
CA LEU A 360 -4.02 19.92 8.70
C LEU A 360 -4.67 21.29 8.95
N LYS A 361 -4.82 21.69 10.22
CA LYS A 361 -5.39 23.01 10.55
C LYS A 361 -4.57 24.13 9.94
N ALA A 362 -3.26 24.12 10.14
CA ALA A 362 -2.37 25.13 9.58
C ALA A 362 -2.42 25.15 8.05
N PHE A 363 -2.45 23.99 7.40
CA PHE A 363 -2.55 23.88 5.95
C PHE A 363 -3.87 24.45 5.41
N TYR A 364 -5.02 24.06 5.98
CA TYR A 364 -6.33 24.55 5.54
C TYR A 364 -6.50 26.06 5.79
N SER A 365 -5.96 26.58 6.90
CA SER A 365 -5.91 28.04 7.12
C SER A 365 -5.03 28.74 6.07
N HIS A 366 -3.88 28.16 5.72
CA HIS A 366 -2.97 28.74 4.72
C HIS A 366 -3.62 28.84 3.33
N ILE A 367 -4.42 27.84 2.93
CA ILE A 367 -5.12 27.85 1.65
C ILE A 367 -6.49 28.56 1.70
N GLY A 368 -6.83 29.23 2.81
CA GLY A 368 -8.09 29.97 2.96
C GLY A 368 -9.34 29.10 3.08
N ARG A 369 -9.20 27.83 3.53
CA ARG A 369 -10.29 26.85 3.63
C ARG A 369 -10.55 26.39 5.06
N GLU A 370 -10.42 27.27 6.02
CA GLU A 370 -10.63 26.95 7.44
C GLU A 370 -12.03 26.42 7.75
N ASP A 371 -13.05 26.90 7.03
CA ASP A 371 -14.41 26.37 7.17
C ASP A 371 -14.53 24.91 6.77
N ALA A 372 -13.79 24.46 5.73
CA ALA A 372 -13.76 23.07 5.33
C ALA A 372 -13.09 22.18 6.40
N TYR A 373 -12.01 22.69 7.02
CA TYR A 373 -11.38 22.04 8.16
C TYR A 373 -12.38 21.88 9.31
N ASN A 374 -13.05 22.95 9.69
CA ASN A 374 -13.98 22.95 10.82
C ASN A 374 -15.16 21.98 10.60
N ARG A 375 -15.77 22.00 9.40
CA ARG A 375 -16.85 21.06 9.03
C ARG A 375 -16.37 19.60 9.09
N THR A 376 -15.20 19.32 8.56
CA THR A 376 -14.63 17.95 8.59
C THR A 376 -14.37 17.50 10.04
N MET A 377 -13.82 18.38 10.87
CA MET A 377 -13.59 18.08 12.29
C MET A 377 -14.89 17.90 13.07
N GLU A 378 -15.96 18.58 12.69
CA GLU A 378 -17.30 18.40 13.28
C GLU A 378 -17.85 17.00 12.97
N VAL A 379 -17.74 16.53 11.72
CA VAL A 379 -18.10 15.16 11.34
C VAL A 379 -17.33 14.14 12.18
N ILE A 380 -16.02 14.30 12.36
CA ILE A 380 -15.18 13.39 13.15
C ILE A 380 -15.62 13.38 14.63
N ARG A 381 -15.85 14.56 15.21
CA ARG A 381 -16.24 14.67 16.64
C ARG A 381 -17.63 14.10 16.92
N ASN A 382 -18.57 14.29 15.99
CA ASN A 382 -19.96 13.87 16.14
C ASN A 382 -20.23 12.43 15.69
N ASN A 383 -19.23 11.74 15.12
CA ASN A 383 -19.38 10.35 14.69
C ASN A 383 -19.38 9.40 15.92
N SER A 384 -20.55 8.98 16.34
CA SER A 384 -20.73 8.16 17.55
C SER A 384 -20.01 6.80 17.48
N ALA A 385 -19.97 6.15 16.31
CA ALA A 385 -19.27 4.88 16.14
C ALA A 385 -17.75 5.03 16.30
N LEU A 386 -17.16 6.10 15.75
CA LEU A 386 -15.74 6.41 15.93
C LEU A 386 -15.43 6.73 17.40
N GLN A 387 -16.29 7.50 18.06
CA GLN A 387 -16.10 7.84 19.48
C GLN A 387 -16.20 6.60 20.37
N GLU A 388 -17.15 5.70 20.08
CA GLU A 388 -17.27 4.42 20.80
C GLU A 388 -16.00 3.56 20.63
N ILE A 389 -15.47 3.42 19.42
CA ILE A 389 -14.23 2.69 19.14
C ILE A 389 -13.06 3.29 19.92
N ASN A 390 -12.91 4.62 19.88
CA ASN A 390 -11.84 5.31 20.60
C ASN A 390 -11.94 5.12 22.11
N GLN A 391 -13.15 5.16 22.64
CA GLN A 391 -13.41 4.93 24.08
C GLN A 391 -13.07 3.48 24.46
N ALA A 392 -13.51 2.51 23.67
CA ALA A 392 -13.23 1.09 23.89
C ALA A 392 -11.72 0.82 23.93
N LEU A 393 -10.99 1.34 22.93
CA LEU A 393 -9.54 1.19 22.88
C LEU A 393 -8.84 1.86 24.08
N ARG A 394 -9.33 3.03 24.54
CA ARG A 394 -8.81 3.68 25.75
C ARG A 394 -9.02 2.81 26.99
N GLN A 395 -10.19 2.19 27.15
CA GLN A 395 -10.48 1.27 28.26
C GLN A 395 -9.56 0.04 28.22
N ARG A 396 -9.40 -0.60 27.05
CA ARG A 396 -8.49 -1.74 26.88
C ARG A 396 -7.02 -1.37 27.15
N ASN A 397 -6.62 -0.15 26.80
CA ASN A 397 -5.28 0.34 27.12
C ASN A 397 -5.11 0.59 28.62
N ALA A 398 -6.11 1.16 29.30
CA ALA A 398 -6.08 1.38 30.73
C ALA A 398 -6.01 0.06 31.51
N SER A 399 -6.66 -1.00 31.02
CA SER A 399 -6.59 -2.37 31.56
C SER A 399 -5.30 -3.12 31.21
N GLY A 400 -4.33 -2.48 30.50
CA GLY A 400 -3.06 -3.11 30.12
C GLY A 400 -3.18 -4.18 29.02
N GLU A 401 -4.31 -4.24 28.32
CA GLU A 401 -4.56 -5.25 27.29
C GLU A 401 -3.98 -4.87 25.91
N ILE A 402 -3.70 -3.59 25.68
CA ILE A 402 -3.05 -3.10 24.49
C ILE A 402 -1.53 -3.05 24.73
N ASN A 403 -0.79 -3.90 24.03
CA ASN A 403 0.65 -4.04 24.19
C ASN A 403 1.48 -2.86 23.62
N ASN A 404 0.87 -1.99 22.81
CA ASN A 404 1.51 -0.80 22.27
C ASN A 404 0.55 0.40 22.31
N LYS A 405 0.83 1.36 23.18
CA LYS A 405 0.01 2.59 23.38
C LYS A 405 -0.15 3.42 22.10
N GLY A 406 0.74 3.27 21.12
CA GLY A 406 0.65 3.95 19.82
C GLY A 406 -0.56 3.53 18.99
N VAL A 407 -1.19 2.37 19.28
CA VAL A 407 -2.39 1.88 18.58
C VAL A 407 -3.55 2.90 18.69
N LEU A 408 -3.75 3.51 19.85
CA LEU A 408 -4.82 4.48 20.02
C LEU A 408 -4.66 5.68 19.10
N LYS A 409 -3.47 6.29 19.14
CA LYS A 409 -3.15 7.46 18.30
C LYS A 409 -3.19 7.11 16.82
N MET A 410 -2.76 5.90 16.45
CA MET A 410 -2.80 5.43 15.07
C MET A 410 -4.25 5.31 14.57
N VAL A 411 -5.15 4.66 15.32
CA VAL A 411 -6.55 4.48 14.92
C VAL A 411 -7.26 5.84 14.84
N GLU A 412 -7.10 6.70 15.83
CA GLU A 412 -7.67 8.04 15.84
C GLU A 412 -7.16 8.88 14.65
N GLY A 413 -5.84 8.89 14.42
CA GLY A 413 -5.21 9.58 13.30
C GLY A 413 -5.66 9.04 11.95
N TYR A 414 -5.76 7.72 11.80
CA TYR A 414 -6.17 7.05 10.58
C TYR A 414 -7.56 7.52 10.10
N PHE A 415 -8.55 7.46 10.97
CA PHE A 415 -9.91 7.88 10.61
C PHE A 415 -10.04 9.40 10.47
N THR A 416 -9.30 10.18 11.26
CA THR A 416 -9.20 11.62 11.07
C THR A 416 -8.70 11.96 9.67
N GLU A 417 -7.57 11.41 9.27
CA GLU A 417 -6.94 11.68 7.98
C GLU A 417 -7.80 11.18 6.81
N LEU A 418 -8.40 9.99 6.91
CA LEU A 418 -9.34 9.49 5.90
C LEU A 418 -10.57 10.38 5.76
N THR A 419 -11.09 10.95 6.85
CA THR A 419 -12.25 11.85 6.78
C THR A 419 -11.90 13.13 6.01
N PHE A 420 -10.71 13.70 6.23
CA PHE A 420 -10.23 14.82 5.42
C PHE A 420 -10.07 14.44 3.95
N LEU A 421 -9.52 13.26 3.67
CA LEU A 421 -9.42 12.74 2.31
C LEU A 421 -10.79 12.61 1.64
N PHE A 422 -11.78 12.06 2.34
CA PHE A 422 -13.14 11.90 1.82
C PHE A 422 -13.84 13.24 1.59
N ALA A 423 -13.62 14.24 2.46
CA ALA A 423 -14.14 15.58 2.26
C ALA A 423 -13.60 16.22 0.97
N GLU A 424 -12.30 16.07 0.70
CA GLU A 424 -11.71 16.55 -0.54
C GLU A 424 -12.15 15.73 -1.76
N LEU A 425 -12.26 14.41 -1.64
CA LEU A 425 -12.81 13.57 -2.71
C LEU A 425 -14.25 13.97 -3.05
N TYR A 426 -15.08 14.26 -2.05
CA TYR A 426 -16.44 14.76 -2.31
C TYR A 426 -16.42 16.05 -3.12
N ARG A 427 -15.53 16.97 -2.81
CA ARG A 427 -15.39 18.24 -3.53
C ARG A 427 -14.93 18.03 -4.98
N VAL A 428 -13.84 17.28 -5.19
CA VAL A 428 -13.20 17.13 -6.51
C VAL A 428 -13.91 16.15 -7.44
N CYS A 429 -14.74 15.24 -6.91
CA CYS A 429 -15.54 14.35 -7.72
C CYS A 429 -16.68 15.10 -8.40
N LYS A 430 -16.99 14.75 -9.64
CA LYS A 430 -18.18 15.24 -10.38
C LYS A 430 -19.46 14.71 -9.73
N PRO A 431 -20.59 15.42 -9.85
CA PRO A 431 -21.89 14.84 -9.51
C PRO A 431 -22.12 13.54 -10.26
N GLY A 432 -22.52 12.49 -9.54
CA GLY A 432 -22.69 11.14 -10.07
C GLY A 432 -21.42 10.27 -10.10
N ALA A 433 -20.24 10.82 -9.76
CA ALA A 433 -18.99 10.07 -9.71
C ALA A 433 -19.02 8.95 -8.66
N HIS A 434 -18.51 7.79 -9.03
CA HIS A 434 -18.37 6.64 -8.12
C HIS A 434 -17.00 6.61 -7.46
N VAL A 435 -17.00 6.24 -6.19
CA VAL A 435 -15.79 6.10 -5.36
C VAL A 435 -15.76 4.69 -4.79
N ALA A 436 -14.74 3.91 -5.13
CA ALA A 436 -14.50 2.57 -4.61
C ALA A 436 -13.24 2.50 -3.76
N PHE A 437 -13.39 2.01 -2.53
CA PHE A 437 -12.26 1.75 -1.63
C PHE A 437 -12.19 0.27 -1.25
N VAL A 438 -11.01 -0.34 -1.43
CA VAL A 438 -10.71 -1.69 -0.93
C VAL A 438 -10.20 -1.58 0.50
N ASN A 439 -10.87 -2.22 1.45
CA ASN A 439 -10.59 -2.14 2.87
C ASN A 439 -10.48 -3.51 3.53
N ASP A 440 -9.71 -3.58 4.63
CA ASP A 440 -9.71 -4.69 5.58
C ASP A 440 -10.19 -4.19 6.95
N ASN A 441 -11.11 -4.91 7.59
CA ASN A 441 -11.42 -4.69 8.98
C ASN A 441 -10.26 -5.14 9.87
N VAL A 442 -10.10 -4.50 11.02
CA VAL A 442 -9.01 -4.78 11.95
C VAL A 442 -9.52 -5.04 13.35
N ARG A 443 -8.66 -5.62 14.22
CA ARG A 443 -9.00 -5.94 15.60
C ARG A 443 -7.83 -5.67 16.52
N TYR A 444 -8.07 -4.94 17.61
CA TYR A 444 -7.09 -4.66 18.65
C TYR A 444 -7.64 -5.00 20.03
N ALA A 445 -6.92 -5.81 20.80
CA ALA A 445 -7.32 -6.23 22.15
C ALA A 445 -8.78 -6.72 22.22
N GLY A 446 -9.21 -7.54 21.24
CA GLY A 446 -10.59 -8.02 21.15
C GLY A 446 -11.56 -7.07 20.43
N GLU A 447 -11.29 -5.78 20.40
CA GLU A 447 -12.15 -4.77 19.78
C GLU A 447 -12.07 -4.83 18.25
N VAL A 448 -13.17 -5.18 17.60
CA VAL A 448 -13.31 -5.13 16.15
C VAL A 448 -13.57 -3.69 15.70
N ILE A 449 -12.82 -3.24 14.71
CA ILE A 449 -13.00 -1.97 14.05
C ILE A 449 -13.55 -2.26 12.66
N PRO A 450 -14.85 -2.02 12.41
CA PRO A 450 -15.48 -2.26 11.11
C PRO A 450 -15.11 -1.11 10.14
N VAL A 451 -13.89 -1.17 9.60
CA VAL A 451 -13.34 -0.10 8.75
C VAL A 451 -14.26 0.19 7.57
N ASP A 452 -14.84 -0.85 6.97
CA ASP A 452 -15.79 -0.74 5.86
C ASP A 452 -17.03 0.10 6.21
N TYR A 453 -17.69 -0.22 7.30
CA TYR A 453 -18.90 0.50 7.72
C TYR A 453 -18.58 1.88 8.28
N LEU A 454 -17.49 1.99 9.03
CA LEU A 454 -17.10 3.27 9.61
C LEU A 454 -16.67 4.29 8.54
N THR A 455 -15.88 3.86 7.55
CA THR A 455 -15.50 4.74 6.42
C THR A 455 -16.72 5.11 5.57
N THR A 456 -17.66 4.18 5.36
CA THR A 456 -18.92 4.45 4.68
C THR A 456 -19.77 5.47 5.45
N ASN A 457 -19.84 5.35 6.78
CA ASN A 457 -20.59 6.27 7.62
C ASN A 457 -19.98 7.69 7.62
N LEU A 458 -18.66 7.80 7.70
CA LEU A 458 -17.96 9.08 7.59
C LEU A 458 -18.15 9.72 6.21
N ALA A 459 -18.06 8.94 5.13
CA ALA A 459 -18.28 9.42 3.77
C ALA A 459 -19.72 9.91 3.57
N GLU A 460 -20.71 9.18 4.10
CA GLU A 460 -22.12 9.58 4.03
C GLU A 460 -22.38 10.92 4.77
N GLN A 461 -21.76 11.11 5.96
CA GLN A 461 -21.88 12.37 6.70
C GLN A 461 -21.23 13.55 5.96
N LEU A 462 -20.34 13.29 5.02
CA LEU A 462 -19.72 14.29 4.14
C LEU A 462 -20.53 14.54 2.85
N GLY A 463 -21.63 13.78 2.62
CA GLY A 463 -22.53 13.96 1.51
C GLY A 463 -22.54 12.85 0.46
N PHE A 464 -21.63 11.87 0.53
CA PHE A 464 -21.67 10.71 -0.36
C PHE A 464 -22.91 9.83 -0.09
N LYS A 465 -23.46 9.27 -1.14
CA LYS A 465 -24.50 8.24 -1.06
C LYS A 465 -23.86 6.86 -1.05
N PRO A 466 -24.00 6.06 0.01
CA PRO A 466 -23.58 4.65 0.00
C PRO A 466 -24.38 3.86 -1.02
N ILE A 467 -23.69 3.16 -1.91
CA ILE A 467 -24.34 2.38 -2.99
C ILE A 467 -24.28 0.89 -2.69
N LYS A 468 -23.07 0.38 -2.38
CA LYS A 468 -22.84 -1.05 -2.22
C LYS A 468 -21.59 -1.29 -1.35
N ILE A 469 -21.61 -2.37 -0.59
CA ILE A 469 -20.45 -2.89 0.11
C ILE A 469 -20.31 -4.36 -0.28
N TYR A 470 -19.32 -4.65 -1.10
CA TYR A 470 -18.97 -6.03 -1.42
C TYR A 470 -18.09 -6.61 -0.33
N THR A 471 -18.49 -7.76 0.19
CA THR A 471 -17.69 -8.51 1.17
C THR A 471 -17.21 -9.81 0.55
N LEU A 472 -15.93 -10.08 0.66
CA LEU A 472 -15.35 -11.30 0.15
C LEU A 472 -15.67 -12.47 1.09
N ARG A 473 -16.00 -13.62 0.51
CA ARG A 473 -16.15 -14.86 1.27
C ARG A 473 -14.80 -15.23 1.91
N GLN A 474 -14.72 -15.15 3.22
CA GLN A 474 -13.51 -15.49 3.96
C GLN A 474 -13.56 -16.91 4.49
N GLN A 475 -12.44 -17.63 4.30
CA GLN A 475 -12.26 -19.01 4.81
C GLN A 475 -11.26 -19.08 5.98
N LYS A 476 -10.55 -17.98 6.29
CA LYS A 476 -9.49 -17.97 7.34
C LYS A 476 -9.47 -16.63 8.06
N GLY A 477 -9.26 -16.64 9.37
CA GLY A 477 -9.04 -15.44 10.16
C GLY A 477 -7.68 -14.78 9.85
N ASN A 478 -7.56 -13.47 10.13
CA ASN A 478 -6.32 -12.70 9.94
C ASN A 478 -5.24 -13.11 10.95
N SER A 479 -3.99 -13.25 10.47
CA SER A 479 -2.84 -13.65 11.28
C SER A 479 -2.35 -12.58 12.27
N SER A 480 -2.75 -11.30 12.09
CA SER A 480 -2.31 -10.16 12.91
C SER A 480 -3.08 -10.01 14.23
N GLN A 481 -4.07 -10.86 14.50
CA GLN A 481 -4.88 -10.79 15.71
C GLN A 481 -4.15 -11.38 16.91
N GLN A 482 -4.31 -10.75 18.06
CA GLN A 482 -3.88 -11.29 19.35
C GLN A 482 -4.75 -12.50 19.72
N MET A 483 -4.39 -13.67 19.18
CA MET A 483 -5.26 -14.85 19.20
C MET A 483 -5.36 -15.55 20.55
N LYS A 484 -4.37 -15.38 21.44
CA LYS A 484 -4.30 -16.18 22.67
C LYS A 484 -5.46 -15.91 23.65
N LYS A 485 -5.83 -14.65 23.84
CA LYS A 485 -6.87 -14.26 24.82
C LYS A 485 -8.26 -14.11 24.17
N TYR A 486 -8.31 -13.65 22.92
CA TYR A 486 -9.55 -13.22 22.28
C TYR A 486 -10.04 -14.15 21.14
N GLY A 487 -9.42 -15.32 20.98
CA GLY A 487 -9.77 -16.26 19.93
C GLY A 487 -9.53 -15.74 18.51
N ARG A 488 -9.94 -16.50 17.51
CA ARG A 488 -9.91 -16.11 16.09
C ARG A 488 -11.28 -15.61 15.67
N VAL A 489 -11.31 -14.48 15.01
CA VAL A 489 -12.51 -13.94 14.35
C VAL A 489 -12.20 -13.72 12.88
N ALA A 490 -13.10 -14.14 12.00
CA ALA A 490 -12.99 -13.81 10.59
C ALA A 490 -13.29 -12.30 10.44
N LEU A 491 -12.35 -11.51 9.89
CA LEU A 491 -12.55 -10.08 9.62
C LEU A 491 -12.89 -9.88 8.15
N ARG A 492 -13.91 -9.08 7.85
CA ARG A 492 -14.29 -8.79 6.47
C ARG A 492 -13.16 -8.11 5.74
N LYS A 493 -12.94 -8.51 4.49
CA LYS A 493 -12.27 -7.73 3.47
C LYS A 493 -13.33 -7.29 2.48
N SER A 494 -13.42 -6.01 2.23
CA SER A 494 -14.56 -5.41 1.55
C SER A 494 -14.15 -4.36 0.53
N ILE A 495 -15.06 -4.12 -0.40
CA ILE A 495 -14.98 -3.00 -1.35
C ILE A 495 -16.22 -2.15 -1.10
N THR A 496 -16.01 -0.95 -0.60
CA THR A 496 -17.08 0.03 -0.37
C THR A 496 -17.25 0.90 -1.60
N ILE A 497 -18.48 1.08 -2.06
CA ILE A 497 -18.83 1.90 -3.22
C ILE A 497 -19.78 3.00 -2.78
N TRP A 498 -19.38 4.24 -3.05
CA TRP A 498 -20.18 5.44 -2.80
C TRP A 498 -20.35 6.24 -4.08
N GLN A 499 -21.33 7.14 -4.10
CA GLN A 499 -21.59 8.07 -5.21
C GLN A 499 -21.72 9.50 -4.68
N LYS A 500 -21.13 10.48 -5.39
CA LYS A 500 -21.39 11.90 -5.14
C LYS A 500 -22.72 12.34 -5.71
#